data_1ae04741054e1c14547f2929cd1d0ce8
#
_entry.id   1ae04741054e1c14547f2929cd1d0ce8
#
_cell.length_a   1.000
_cell.length_b   1.000
_cell.length_c   1.000
_cell.angle_alpha   90.00
_cell.angle_beta   90.00
_cell.angle_gamma   90.00
#
_symmetry.space_group_name_H-M   'P 1'
#
loop_
_entity.id
_entity.type
_entity.pdbx_description
1 polymer ?
#
loop_
_entity_poly.entity_id
_entity_poly.type
_entity_poly.pdbx_seq_one_letter_code
_entity_poly.pdbx_strand_id
1 'polypeptide(L)'
;MLMTLVWAVAPTWVLDRCARRYGDAFTLTFGPSGRKLVMLSDPQAVKAVFTAPPEVAPSAAADSPIAPVMGPSSVITLIGAEHMRQRKLLLPPFHGERMREYEQTIVQATRSSMRDWPIGKATRLDERTRAITLEVILRAVFGVEAERMERLRAAITGLLTPAQLPALILFALRRPTGERPTGTIGRSLDHLDVVIYEEIARRRRQTDLAERTDILSLLMLARDEDGEAMRDDELRDELVTLLLAGHETTATAVAWAVERLVRHPDKLARLVAEIDAGEDDRYMQAVVSETLRVRPVVPLVVRLLREPLRVGDRVLPAGTRVVPSIYLTNRNPSVYEAPREFRPERFLEDGPETFSWIPFGGGIRRCIGASFATLEMKLILRTALAELAPELPNRGRRRRRGEWNRRRAITLVPSAGARVVWRRR
;
A
#
# COMPACT_ATOMS: atom_id res chain seq x y z
N MET A 1 5.47 -25.13 12.81
CA MET A 1 5.43 -24.05 13.82
C MET A 1 6.60 -23.08 13.70
N LEU A 2 7.86 -23.54 13.65
CA LEU A 2 9.05 -22.67 13.50
C LEU A 2 8.97 -21.77 12.24
N MET A 3 8.61 -22.32 11.07
CA MET A 3 8.48 -21.55 9.82
C MET A 3 7.46 -20.40 9.95
N THR A 4 6.33 -20.63 10.63
CA THR A 4 5.31 -19.59 10.86
C THR A 4 5.83 -18.44 11.72
N LEU A 5 6.63 -18.73 12.74
CA LEU A 5 7.25 -17.73 13.60
C LEU A 5 8.30 -16.92 12.83
N VAL A 6 9.18 -17.60 12.07
CA VAL A 6 10.17 -16.91 11.24
C VAL A 6 9.51 -16.06 10.17
N TRP A 7 8.43 -16.54 9.55
CA TRP A 7 7.63 -15.76 8.60
C TRP A 7 7.00 -14.51 9.24
N ALA A 8 6.54 -14.61 10.48
CA ALA A 8 5.95 -13.46 11.17
C ALA A 8 6.95 -12.31 11.39
N VAL A 9 8.21 -12.64 11.62
CA VAL A 9 9.28 -11.68 11.95
C VAL A 9 10.10 -11.26 10.72
N ALA A 10 10.45 -12.22 9.87
CA ALA A 10 11.39 -12.03 8.75
C ALA A 10 10.89 -12.69 7.44
N PRO A 11 9.73 -12.25 6.91
CA PRO A 11 9.14 -12.89 5.72
C PRO A 11 10.05 -12.83 4.50
N THR A 12 10.77 -11.74 4.29
CA THR A 12 11.66 -11.58 3.15
C THR A 12 12.88 -12.51 3.20
N TRP A 13 13.39 -12.82 4.41
CA TRP A 13 14.44 -13.81 4.57
C TRP A 13 13.96 -15.22 4.16
N VAL A 14 12.74 -15.58 4.56
CA VAL A 14 12.12 -16.87 4.16
C VAL A 14 11.99 -16.93 2.65
N LEU A 15 11.41 -15.89 2.03
CA LEU A 15 11.25 -15.82 0.57
C LEU A 15 12.58 -15.95 -0.16
N ASP A 16 13.59 -15.15 0.22
CA ASP A 16 14.93 -15.19 -0.38
C ASP A 16 15.61 -16.56 -0.24
N ARG A 17 15.46 -17.22 0.92
CA ARG A 17 16.04 -18.54 1.15
C ARG A 17 15.36 -19.62 0.33
N CYS A 18 14.02 -19.60 0.28
CA CYS A 18 13.25 -20.57 -0.49
C CYS A 18 13.46 -20.39 -2.00
N ALA A 19 13.46 -19.15 -2.51
CA ALA A 19 13.72 -18.90 -3.92
C ALA A 19 15.11 -19.39 -4.37
N ARG A 20 16.15 -19.16 -3.56
CA ARG A 20 17.50 -19.69 -3.85
C ARG A 20 17.57 -21.21 -3.88
N ARG A 21 16.73 -21.90 -3.08
CA ARG A 21 16.77 -23.36 -2.98
C ARG A 21 15.86 -24.07 -3.97
N TYR A 22 14.70 -23.48 -4.26
CA TYR A 22 13.62 -24.15 -5.00
C TYR A 22 13.25 -23.43 -6.31
N GLY A 23 13.89 -22.28 -6.60
CA GLY A 23 13.58 -21.50 -7.81
C GLY A 23 12.32 -20.66 -7.69
N ASP A 24 11.70 -20.39 -8.83
CA ASP A 24 10.61 -19.43 -8.99
C ASP A 24 9.22 -19.92 -8.53
N ALA A 25 9.09 -21.20 -8.22
CA ALA A 25 7.85 -21.80 -7.76
C ALA A 25 8.10 -22.76 -6.58
N PHE A 26 7.53 -22.48 -5.41
CA PHE A 26 7.66 -23.33 -4.22
C PHE A 26 6.44 -23.20 -3.30
N THR A 27 6.25 -24.19 -2.45
CA THR A 27 5.14 -24.19 -1.47
C THR A 27 5.64 -23.89 -0.07
N LEU A 28 4.99 -22.94 0.60
CA LEU A 28 5.12 -22.70 2.03
C LEU A 28 3.93 -23.27 2.79
N THR A 29 4.20 -23.94 3.90
CA THR A 29 3.15 -24.50 4.76
C THR A 29 3.14 -23.78 6.10
N PHE A 30 1.96 -23.29 6.51
CA PHE A 30 1.77 -22.45 7.70
C PHE A 30 0.80 -23.07 8.71
N GLY A 31 1.14 -22.85 9.98
CA GLY A 31 0.27 -23.18 11.11
C GLY A 31 -0.01 -24.64 11.33
N PRO A 32 -0.75 -24.98 12.39
CA PRO A 32 -1.16 -26.35 12.71
C PRO A 32 -2.12 -26.92 11.65
N SER A 33 -2.90 -26.05 10.99
CA SER A 33 -3.84 -26.44 9.93
C SER A 33 -3.15 -26.86 8.63
N GLY A 34 -1.82 -26.73 8.52
CA GLY A 34 -1.09 -27.08 7.31
C GLY A 34 -1.46 -26.23 6.08
N ARG A 35 -1.93 -24.98 6.27
CA ARG A 35 -2.30 -24.08 5.15
C ARG A 35 -1.14 -23.93 4.18
N LYS A 36 -1.34 -24.35 2.93
CA LYS A 36 -0.34 -24.31 1.87
C LYS A 36 -0.53 -23.06 1.01
N LEU A 37 0.59 -22.37 0.71
CA LEU A 37 0.67 -21.24 -0.21
C LEU A 37 1.70 -21.55 -1.28
N VAL A 38 1.29 -21.61 -2.54
CA VAL A 38 2.18 -21.83 -3.69
C VAL A 38 2.69 -20.45 -4.15
N MET A 39 3.95 -20.16 -3.84
CA MET A 39 4.64 -18.94 -4.21
C MET A 39 5.09 -19.01 -5.67
N LEU A 40 4.85 -17.93 -6.42
CA LEU A 40 5.24 -17.79 -7.81
C LEU A 40 5.98 -16.46 -7.98
N SER A 41 7.12 -16.47 -8.70
CA SER A 41 7.93 -15.28 -8.99
C SER A 41 8.34 -15.14 -10.45
N ASP A 42 8.18 -16.17 -11.25
CA ASP A 42 8.34 -16.10 -12.70
C ASP A 42 7.26 -15.19 -13.31
N PRO A 43 7.61 -14.22 -14.19
CA PRO A 43 6.65 -13.29 -14.79
C PRO A 43 5.53 -13.97 -15.59
N GLN A 44 5.81 -15.06 -16.30
CA GLN A 44 4.78 -15.76 -17.08
C GLN A 44 3.82 -16.52 -16.15
N ALA A 45 4.34 -17.12 -15.09
CA ALA A 45 3.52 -17.73 -14.04
C ALA A 45 2.62 -16.69 -13.34
N VAL A 46 3.18 -15.52 -13.04
CA VAL A 46 2.44 -14.38 -12.46
C VAL A 46 1.37 -13.87 -13.43
N LYS A 47 1.71 -13.75 -14.71
CA LYS A 47 0.77 -13.37 -15.78
C LYS A 47 -0.42 -14.33 -15.81
N ALA A 48 -0.16 -15.64 -15.85
CA ALA A 48 -1.22 -16.65 -15.90
C ALA A 48 -2.23 -16.50 -14.74
N VAL A 49 -1.74 -16.19 -13.51
CA VAL A 49 -2.62 -15.97 -12.35
C VAL A 49 -3.39 -14.64 -12.45
N PHE A 50 -2.75 -13.56 -12.92
CA PHE A 50 -3.39 -12.24 -12.97
C PHE A 50 -4.37 -12.07 -14.12
N THR A 51 -4.21 -12.84 -15.21
CA THR A 51 -5.10 -12.82 -16.37
C THR A 51 -6.15 -13.93 -16.33
N ALA A 52 -6.07 -14.83 -15.35
CA ALA A 52 -7.11 -15.85 -15.15
C ALA A 52 -8.48 -15.19 -14.91
N PRO A 53 -9.58 -15.77 -15.41
CA PRO A 53 -10.93 -15.30 -15.13
C PRO A 53 -11.17 -15.18 -13.61
N PRO A 54 -11.96 -14.18 -13.17
CA PRO A 54 -12.25 -13.97 -11.76
C PRO A 54 -12.90 -15.17 -11.07
N GLU A 55 -13.60 -16.00 -11.84
CA GLU A 55 -14.26 -17.20 -11.38
C GLU A 55 -13.26 -18.32 -11.11
N VAL A 56 -12.19 -18.39 -11.92
CA VAL A 56 -11.12 -19.41 -11.81
C VAL A 56 -10.16 -19.07 -10.67
N ALA A 57 -9.72 -17.81 -10.57
CA ALA A 57 -8.71 -17.37 -9.60
C ALA A 57 -9.15 -16.12 -8.81
N PRO A 58 -10.26 -16.18 -8.05
CA PRO A 58 -10.73 -15.06 -7.23
C PRO A 58 -9.71 -14.65 -6.16
N SER A 59 -9.89 -13.43 -5.63
CA SER A 59 -9.12 -12.96 -4.48
C SER A 59 -9.41 -13.83 -3.26
N ALA A 60 -8.37 -14.15 -2.51
CA ALA A 60 -8.49 -14.77 -1.18
C ALA A 60 -8.47 -13.72 -0.05
N ALA A 61 -8.73 -12.45 -0.36
CA ALA A 61 -8.64 -11.36 0.63
C ALA A 61 -9.74 -11.43 1.70
N ALA A 62 -10.90 -12.04 1.39
CA ALA A 62 -11.92 -12.33 2.39
C ALA A 62 -11.41 -13.23 3.54
N ASP A 63 -10.42 -14.09 3.26
CA ASP A 63 -9.74 -14.91 4.27
C ASP A 63 -8.63 -14.15 5.02
N SER A 64 -8.45 -12.86 4.72
CA SER A 64 -7.42 -12.03 5.35
C SER A 64 -7.82 -11.62 6.77
N PRO A 65 -6.85 -11.55 7.71
CA PRO A 65 -7.10 -11.01 9.05
C PRO A 65 -7.64 -9.59 9.10
N ILE A 66 -7.49 -8.81 8.02
CA ILE A 66 -7.99 -7.43 7.92
C ILE A 66 -9.42 -7.35 7.35
N ALA A 67 -9.95 -8.41 6.76
CA ALA A 67 -11.29 -8.44 6.16
C ALA A 67 -12.39 -8.00 7.15
N PRO A 68 -12.40 -8.48 8.42
CA PRO A 68 -13.43 -8.08 9.37
C PRO A 68 -13.39 -6.60 9.78
N VAL A 69 -12.27 -5.91 9.54
CA VAL A 69 -12.13 -4.46 9.80
C VAL A 69 -12.65 -3.65 8.61
N MET A 70 -12.35 -4.11 7.40
CA MET A 70 -12.77 -3.43 6.17
C MET A 70 -14.27 -3.56 5.92
N GLY A 71 -14.85 -4.70 6.28
CA GLY A 71 -16.26 -5.01 6.07
C GLY A 71 -16.52 -5.88 4.84
N PRO A 72 -17.71 -6.51 4.77
CA PRO A 72 -18.07 -7.44 3.72
C PRO A 72 -18.25 -6.77 2.35
N SER A 73 -18.67 -5.50 2.31
CA SER A 73 -18.91 -4.73 1.08
C SER A 73 -17.66 -4.02 0.54
N SER A 74 -16.50 -4.16 1.19
CA SER A 74 -15.23 -3.58 0.70
C SER A 74 -14.81 -4.20 -0.63
N VAL A 75 -14.35 -3.38 -1.57
CA VAL A 75 -13.77 -3.81 -2.85
C VAL A 75 -12.62 -4.81 -2.67
N ILE A 76 -11.95 -4.82 -1.53
CA ILE A 76 -10.88 -5.78 -1.23
C ILE A 76 -11.46 -7.17 -0.92
N THR A 77 -12.57 -7.25 -0.20
CA THR A 77 -13.21 -8.50 0.26
C THR A 77 -14.14 -9.11 -0.76
N LEU A 78 -14.84 -8.28 -1.52
CA LEU A 78 -15.78 -8.70 -2.57
C LEU A 78 -15.10 -9.50 -3.69
N ILE A 79 -15.86 -10.36 -4.37
CA ILE A 79 -15.43 -11.16 -5.53
C ILE A 79 -16.47 -11.08 -6.65
N GLY A 80 -16.08 -11.50 -7.86
CA GLY A 80 -16.99 -11.61 -9.01
C GLY A 80 -17.65 -10.29 -9.41
N ALA A 81 -18.93 -10.33 -9.72
CA ALA A 81 -19.71 -9.18 -10.22
C ALA A 81 -19.80 -8.03 -9.19
N GLU A 82 -20.01 -8.36 -7.91
CA GLU A 82 -20.07 -7.35 -6.83
C GLU A 82 -18.74 -6.58 -6.71
N HIS A 83 -17.59 -7.26 -6.80
CA HIS A 83 -16.31 -6.58 -6.85
C HIS A 83 -16.19 -5.65 -8.06
N MET A 84 -16.63 -6.09 -9.25
CA MET A 84 -16.54 -5.27 -10.47
C MET A 84 -17.43 -4.04 -10.37
N ARG A 85 -18.64 -4.19 -9.81
CA ARG A 85 -19.56 -3.07 -9.52
C ARG A 85 -18.87 -2.05 -8.60
N GLN A 86 -18.42 -2.46 -7.44
CA GLN A 86 -17.76 -1.57 -6.48
C GLN A 86 -16.50 -0.93 -7.08
N ARG A 87 -15.68 -1.70 -7.79
CA ARG A 87 -14.50 -1.18 -8.44
C ARG A 87 -14.81 -0.09 -9.46
N LYS A 88 -15.86 -0.25 -10.30
CA LYS A 88 -16.27 0.76 -11.26
C LYS A 88 -16.70 2.06 -10.58
N LEU A 89 -17.46 1.98 -9.48
CA LEU A 89 -17.89 3.13 -8.70
C LEU A 89 -16.70 3.87 -8.03
N LEU A 90 -15.66 3.14 -7.61
CA LEU A 90 -14.49 3.69 -6.94
C LEU A 90 -13.42 4.27 -7.88
N LEU A 91 -13.42 3.90 -9.16
CA LEU A 91 -12.34 4.31 -10.08
C LEU A 91 -12.30 5.81 -10.39
N PRO A 92 -13.41 6.52 -10.63
CA PRO A 92 -13.39 7.90 -11.11
C PRO A 92 -12.60 8.87 -10.23
N PRO A 93 -12.66 8.85 -8.88
CA PRO A 93 -11.88 9.72 -8.03
C PRO A 93 -10.34 9.60 -8.18
N PHE A 94 -9.85 8.48 -8.68
CA PHE A 94 -8.40 8.18 -8.76
C PHE A 94 -7.82 8.28 -10.17
N HIS A 95 -8.55 8.89 -11.13
CA HIS A 95 -8.14 8.99 -12.54
C HIS A 95 -8.40 10.37 -13.14
N GLY A 96 -7.68 10.66 -14.23
CA GLY A 96 -7.91 11.85 -15.06
C GLY A 96 -7.58 13.17 -14.34
N GLU A 97 -8.36 14.19 -14.62
CA GLU A 97 -8.16 15.56 -14.12
C GLU A 97 -8.32 15.68 -12.59
N ARG A 98 -9.08 14.79 -11.96
CA ARG A 98 -9.24 14.74 -10.51
C ARG A 98 -7.91 14.63 -9.76
N MET A 99 -6.92 14.00 -10.38
CA MET A 99 -5.60 13.87 -9.79
C MET A 99 -4.93 15.23 -9.54
N ARG A 100 -5.20 16.25 -10.37
CA ARG A 100 -4.66 17.61 -10.20
C ARG A 100 -5.22 18.33 -8.97
N GLU A 101 -6.46 18.04 -8.60
CA GLU A 101 -7.11 18.64 -7.43
C GLU A 101 -6.41 18.24 -6.13
N TYR A 102 -5.80 17.05 -6.08
CA TYR A 102 -5.08 16.57 -4.90
C TYR A 102 -3.67 17.15 -4.75
N GLU A 103 -3.07 17.71 -5.82
CA GLU A 103 -1.69 18.19 -5.80
C GLU A 103 -1.47 19.25 -4.73
N GLN A 104 -2.34 20.26 -4.68
CA GLN A 104 -2.25 21.33 -3.68
C GLN A 104 -2.42 20.80 -2.26
N THR A 105 -3.34 19.88 -2.05
CA THR A 105 -3.58 19.24 -0.76
C THR A 105 -2.33 18.47 -0.28
N ILE A 106 -1.69 17.72 -1.17
CA ILE A 106 -0.46 16.97 -0.86
C ILE A 106 0.69 17.91 -0.50
N VAL A 107 0.90 18.95 -1.31
CA VAL A 107 1.96 19.95 -1.07
C VAL A 107 1.74 20.69 0.24
N GLN A 108 0.52 21.15 0.51
CA GLN A 108 0.17 21.87 1.75
C GLN A 108 0.34 20.98 2.99
N ALA A 109 -0.15 19.72 2.95
CA ALA A 109 0.01 18.77 4.05
C ALA A 109 1.49 18.49 4.32
N THR A 110 2.30 18.33 3.26
CA THR A 110 3.74 18.12 3.36
C THR A 110 4.44 19.31 4.01
N ARG A 111 4.21 20.52 3.51
CA ARG A 111 4.81 21.75 4.08
C ARG A 111 4.37 21.98 5.52
N SER A 112 3.10 21.75 5.84
CA SER A 112 2.60 21.87 7.21
C SER A 112 3.32 20.91 8.16
N SER A 113 3.48 19.64 7.76
CA SER A 113 4.22 18.65 8.56
C SER A 113 5.70 19.03 8.72
N MET A 114 6.33 19.56 7.67
CA MET A 114 7.77 19.92 7.67
C MET A 114 8.11 21.04 8.65
N ARG A 115 7.17 21.91 9.02
CA ARG A 115 7.41 22.99 10.01
C ARG A 115 7.90 22.43 11.37
N ASP A 116 7.44 21.23 11.74
CA ASP A 116 7.76 20.58 13.00
C ASP A 116 8.87 19.54 12.88
N TRP A 117 9.55 19.47 11.74
CA TRP A 117 10.65 18.53 11.59
C TRP A 117 11.91 19.01 12.31
N PRO A 118 12.53 18.18 13.15
CA PRO A 118 13.70 18.59 13.90
C PRO A 118 14.92 18.69 12.96
N ILE A 119 15.34 19.91 12.69
CA ILE A 119 16.53 20.17 11.87
C ILE A 119 17.80 19.86 12.66
N GLY A 120 18.75 19.16 12.02
CA GLY A 120 20.03 18.78 12.63
C GLY A 120 19.97 17.60 13.61
N LYS A 121 18.78 17.05 13.86
CA LYS A 121 18.60 15.90 14.76
C LYS A 121 18.06 14.69 14.00
N ALA A 122 18.52 13.50 14.41
CA ALA A 122 18.03 12.25 13.83
C ALA A 122 16.54 12.03 14.18
N THR A 123 15.71 11.89 13.16
CA THR A 123 14.27 11.62 13.30
C THR A 123 13.87 10.34 12.58
N ARG A 124 12.77 9.76 12.98
CA ARG A 124 12.12 8.65 12.28
C ARG A 124 11.20 9.21 11.22
N LEU A 125 11.55 8.99 9.97
CA LEU A 125 10.78 9.53 8.85
C LEU A 125 9.42 8.83 8.68
N ASP A 126 9.33 7.53 9.01
CA ASP A 126 8.07 6.77 8.90
C ASP A 126 6.93 7.36 9.74
N GLU A 127 7.23 8.03 10.84
CA GLU A 127 6.24 8.74 11.67
C GLU A 127 5.76 10.03 10.99
N ARG A 128 6.69 10.76 10.36
CA ARG A 128 6.40 12.02 9.67
C ARG A 128 5.62 11.79 8.38
N THR A 129 6.03 10.80 7.59
CA THR A 129 5.31 10.47 6.36
C THR A 129 3.89 9.96 6.65
N ARG A 130 3.68 9.21 7.73
CA ARG A 130 2.33 8.82 8.15
C ARG A 130 1.46 10.00 8.53
N ALA A 131 1.99 11.00 9.21
CA ALA A 131 1.23 12.22 9.52
C ALA A 131 0.79 12.95 8.22
N ILE A 132 1.69 13.03 7.23
CA ILE A 132 1.37 13.64 5.92
C ILE A 132 0.27 12.86 5.21
N THR A 133 0.48 11.55 5.01
CA THR A 133 -0.46 10.72 4.22
C THR A 133 -1.81 10.56 4.90
N LEU A 134 -1.86 10.58 6.24
CA LEU A 134 -3.13 10.61 6.97
C LEU A 134 -3.89 11.92 6.73
N GLU A 135 -3.21 13.05 6.79
CA GLU A 135 -3.80 14.34 6.47
C GLU A 135 -4.33 14.39 5.04
N VAL A 136 -3.51 13.92 4.08
CA VAL A 136 -3.86 13.89 2.66
C VAL A 136 -5.11 13.03 2.42
N ILE A 137 -5.13 11.79 2.92
CA ILE A 137 -6.27 10.90 2.67
C ILE A 137 -7.55 11.40 3.36
N LEU A 138 -7.45 11.96 4.56
CA LEU A 138 -8.60 12.53 5.24
C LEU A 138 -9.20 13.70 4.46
N ARG A 139 -8.37 14.60 3.93
CA ARG A 139 -8.82 15.73 3.10
C ARG A 139 -9.40 15.25 1.78
N ALA A 140 -8.72 14.33 1.11
CA ALA A 140 -9.19 13.79 -0.17
C ALA A 140 -10.52 13.03 -0.02
N VAL A 141 -10.68 12.27 1.06
CA VAL A 141 -11.87 11.45 1.27
C VAL A 141 -13.06 12.28 1.76
N PHE A 142 -12.87 13.16 2.74
CA PHE A 142 -13.99 13.81 3.40
C PHE A 142 -14.12 15.31 3.09
N GLY A 143 -13.04 16.00 2.73
CA GLY A 143 -13.10 17.44 2.44
C GLY A 143 -13.74 18.26 3.55
N VAL A 144 -13.55 17.89 4.82
CA VAL A 144 -14.27 18.46 5.97
C VAL A 144 -13.45 19.53 6.71
N GLU A 145 -14.14 20.31 7.53
CA GLU A 145 -13.56 21.33 8.40
C GLU A 145 -12.67 20.74 9.51
N ALA A 146 -11.82 21.59 10.09
CA ALA A 146 -10.73 21.20 10.99
C ALA A 146 -11.21 20.39 12.22
N GLU A 147 -12.33 20.74 12.84
CA GLU A 147 -12.83 20.04 14.03
C GLU A 147 -13.25 18.59 13.72
N ARG A 148 -13.99 18.41 12.62
CA ARG A 148 -14.40 17.07 12.16
C ARG A 148 -13.22 16.25 11.67
N MET A 149 -12.25 16.90 11.05
CA MET A 149 -11.00 16.27 10.65
C MET A 149 -10.28 15.66 11.86
N GLU A 150 -10.26 16.37 13.00
CA GLU A 150 -9.59 15.87 14.20
C GLU A 150 -10.34 14.68 14.83
N ARG A 151 -11.67 14.68 14.82
CA ARG A 151 -12.48 13.53 15.25
C ARG A 151 -12.19 12.28 14.38
N LEU A 152 -12.19 12.42 13.07
CA LEU A 152 -11.84 11.35 12.12
C LEU A 152 -10.41 10.86 12.34
N ARG A 153 -9.46 11.77 12.50
CA ARG A 153 -8.04 11.46 12.79
C ARG A 153 -7.91 10.64 14.07
N ALA A 154 -8.56 11.05 15.15
CA ALA A 154 -8.53 10.37 16.43
C ALA A 154 -9.12 8.95 16.34
N ALA A 155 -10.26 8.79 15.65
CA ALA A 155 -10.91 7.49 15.46
C ALA A 155 -10.03 6.52 14.66
N ILE A 156 -9.44 6.99 13.54
CA ILE A 156 -8.56 6.17 12.70
C ILE A 156 -7.27 5.82 13.44
N THR A 157 -6.65 6.78 14.13
CA THR A 157 -5.41 6.53 14.90
C THR A 157 -5.67 5.52 16.00
N GLY A 158 -6.81 5.60 16.68
CA GLY A 158 -7.26 4.63 17.68
C GLY A 158 -7.36 3.21 17.12
N LEU A 159 -7.85 3.04 15.90
CA LEU A 159 -7.92 1.74 15.22
C LEU A 159 -6.54 1.24 14.77
N LEU A 160 -5.71 2.10 14.19
CA LEU A 160 -4.42 1.71 13.62
C LEU A 160 -3.39 1.31 14.68
N THR A 161 -3.42 1.92 15.85
CA THR A 161 -2.44 1.67 16.93
C THR A 161 -2.46 0.23 17.45
N PRO A 162 -3.62 -0.34 17.85
CA PRO A 162 -3.70 -1.74 18.25
C PRO A 162 -3.42 -2.73 17.11
N ALA A 163 -3.90 -2.44 15.90
CA ALA A 163 -3.74 -3.33 14.73
C ALA A 163 -2.27 -3.49 14.29
N GLN A 164 -1.40 -2.61 14.73
CA GLN A 164 0.04 -2.67 14.45
C GLN A 164 0.81 -3.63 15.36
N LEU A 165 0.20 -4.16 16.40
CA LEU A 165 0.87 -5.07 17.33
C LEU A 165 1.04 -6.48 16.72
N PRO A 166 2.24 -7.07 16.74
CA PRO A 166 2.49 -8.42 16.24
C PRO A 166 1.60 -9.49 16.87
N ALA A 167 1.22 -9.32 18.13
CA ALA A 167 0.33 -10.21 18.86
C ALA A 167 -1.08 -10.28 18.24
N LEU A 168 -1.55 -9.19 17.64
CA LEU A 168 -2.86 -9.17 16.98
C LEU A 168 -2.87 -9.94 15.67
N ILE A 169 -1.74 -9.97 14.96
CA ILE A 169 -1.58 -10.82 13.77
C ILE A 169 -1.66 -12.30 14.16
N LEU A 170 -0.99 -12.69 15.25
CA LEU A 170 -1.07 -14.05 15.78
C LEU A 170 -2.49 -14.43 16.22
N PHE A 171 -3.20 -13.50 16.83
CA PHE A 171 -4.58 -13.67 17.27
C PHE A 171 -5.54 -13.81 16.08
N ALA A 172 -5.39 -12.95 15.08
CA ALA A 172 -6.18 -12.99 13.84
C ALA A 172 -5.94 -14.29 13.03
N LEU A 173 -4.73 -14.87 13.10
CA LEU A 173 -4.43 -16.16 12.47
C LEU A 173 -5.09 -17.36 13.18
N ARG A 174 -5.59 -17.19 14.39
CA ARG A 174 -6.24 -18.24 15.20
C ARG A 174 -7.77 -18.18 15.20
N ARG A 175 -8.36 -17.05 14.77
CA ARG A 175 -9.83 -16.91 14.71
C ARG A 175 -10.41 -17.37 13.38
N PRO A 176 -11.67 -17.84 13.35
CA PRO A 176 -12.41 -18.02 12.11
C PRO A 176 -12.45 -16.71 11.33
N THR A 177 -12.25 -16.79 10.02
CA THR A 177 -12.36 -15.65 9.10
C THR A 177 -13.80 -15.17 9.04
N GLY A 178 -14.02 -13.85 9.14
CA GLY A 178 -15.34 -13.24 8.99
C GLY A 178 -15.99 -12.67 10.25
N GLU A 179 -15.54 -13.06 11.45
CA GLU A 179 -16.08 -12.49 12.69
C GLU A 179 -15.55 -11.07 12.95
N ARG A 180 -16.47 -10.16 13.32
CA ARG A 180 -16.12 -8.79 13.72
C ARG A 180 -15.13 -8.81 14.89
N PRO A 181 -14.08 -7.99 14.90
CA PRO A 181 -13.14 -7.91 15.99
C PRO A 181 -13.83 -7.54 17.31
N THR A 182 -13.38 -8.11 18.42
CA THR A 182 -13.84 -7.81 19.77
C THR A 182 -12.74 -7.16 20.59
N GLY A 183 -13.04 -6.73 21.82
CA GLY A 183 -12.07 -6.09 22.73
C GLY A 183 -11.67 -4.69 22.27
N THR A 184 -10.42 -4.33 22.40
CA THR A 184 -9.94 -2.97 22.09
C THR A 184 -10.09 -2.62 20.60
N ILE A 185 -9.80 -3.57 19.70
CA ILE A 185 -9.97 -3.32 18.26
C ILE A 185 -11.44 -3.15 17.92
N GLY A 186 -12.33 -3.98 18.49
CA GLY A 186 -13.77 -3.85 18.29
C GLY A 186 -14.28 -2.47 18.72
N ARG A 187 -13.94 -2.04 19.92
CA ARG A 187 -14.32 -0.70 20.41
C ARG A 187 -13.78 0.44 19.55
N SER A 188 -12.54 0.33 19.08
CA SER A 188 -11.97 1.34 18.16
C SER A 188 -12.70 1.36 16.81
N LEU A 189 -13.10 0.19 16.31
CA LEU A 189 -13.87 0.07 15.08
C LEU A 189 -15.29 0.62 15.27
N ASP A 190 -15.97 0.31 16.38
CA ASP A 190 -17.28 0.86 16.70
C ASP A 190 -17.26 2.39 16.79
N HIS A 191 -16.21 2.95 17.38
CA HIS A 191 -16.04 4.41 17.44
C HIS A 191 -15.81 5.01 16.04
N LEU A 192 -14.99 4.38 15.21
CA LEU A 192 -14.79 4.82 13.83
C LEU A 192 -16.09 4.74 13.01
N ASP A 193 -16.88 3.68 13.19
CA ASP A 193 -18.16 3.52 12.51
C ASP A 193 -19.13 4.64 12.85
N VAL A 194 -19.24 5.00 14.13
CA VAL A 194 -20.08 6.12 14.55
C VAL A 194 -19.68 7.40 13.84
N VAL A 195 -18.39 7.73 13.82
CA VAL A 195 -17.91 8.97 13.17
C VAL A 195 -18.14 8.96 11.66
N ILE A 196 -17.95 7.81 10.99
CA ILE A 196 -18.17 7.68 9.54
C ILE A 196 -19.65 7.79 9.21
N TYR A 197 -20.55 7.08 9.92
CA TYR A 197 -21.99 7.16 9.67
C TYR A 197 -22.56 8.53 9.96
N GLU A 198 -22.09 9.24 10.99
CA GLU A 198 -22.46 10.64 11.24
C GLU A 198 -22.09 11.53 10.06
N GLU A 199 -20.88 11.34 9.47
CA GLU A 199 -20.46 12.13 8.32
C GLU A 199 -21.24 11.78 7.06
N ILE A 200 -21.54 10.50 6.80
CA ILE A 200 -22.41 10.06 5.70
C ILE A 200 -23.81 10.70 5.83
N ALA A 201 -24.43 10.58 7.01
CA ALA A 201 -25.77 11.13 7.24
C ALA A 201 -25.81 12.66 7.11
N ARG A 202 -24.76 13.35 7.59
CA ARG A 202 -24.62 14.80 7.43
C ARG A 202 -24.49 15.18 5.96
N ARG A 203 -23.64 14.48 5.20
CA ARG A 203 -23.37 14.75 3.79
C ARG A 203 -24.61 14.56 2.93
N ARG A 204 -25.44 13.56 3.22
CA ARG A 204 -26.71 13.34 2.52
C ARG A 204 -27.71 14.49 2.67
N ARG A 205 -27.60 15.29 3.74
CA ARG A 205 -28.47 16.47 3.98
C ARG A 205 -27.96 17.75 3.34
N GLN A 206 -26.77 17.75 2.77
CA GLN A 206 -26.19 18.93 2.13
C GLN A 206 -26.76 19.14 0.71
N THR A 207 -27.03 20.38 0.36
CA THR A 207 -27.53 20.79 -0.94
C THR A 207 -26.44 20.99 -1.99
N ASP A 208 -25.20 21.18 -1.54
CA ASP A 208 -24.00 21.43 -2.35
C ASP A 208 -23.26 20.14 -2.79
N LEU A 209 -23.87 18.97 -2.64
CA LEU A 209 -23.22 17.68 -2.88
C LEU A 209 -22.63 17.58 -4.31
N ALA A 210 -23.31 18.11 -5.31
CA ALA A 210 -22.86 18.07 -6.70
C ALA A 210 -21.67 19.00 -7.01
N GLU A 211 -21.43 20.00 -6.16
CA GLU A 211 -20.33 20.97 -6.31
C GLU A 211 -19.04 20.50 -5.63
N ARG A 212 -19.15 19.47 -4.80
CA ARG A 212 -18.03 18.95 -4.00
C ARG A 212 -17.16 17.99 -4.79
N THR A 213 -15.88 17.99 -4.48
CA THR A 213 -14.86 17.22 -5.19
C THR A 213 -14.25 16.10 -4.31
N ASP A 214 -14.60 16.05 -3.02
CA ASP A 214 -14.13 14.99 -2.12
C ASP A 214 -14.71 13.62 -2.48
N ILE A 215 -13.94 12.56 -2.19
CA ILE A 215 -14.26 11.19 -2.60
C ILE A 215 -15.62 10.73 -2.06
N LEU A 216 -15.96 11.05 -0.79
CA LEU A 216 -17.26 10.69 -0.21
C LEU A 216 -18.43 11.25 -1.03
N SER A 217 -18.36 12.54 -1.40
CA SER A 217 -19.38 13.19 -2.23
C SER A 217 -19.48 12.54 -3.61
N LEU A 218 -18.37 12.25 -4.24
CA LEU A 218 -18.32 11.57 -5.54
C LEU A 218 -18.93 10.16 -5.47
N LEU A 219 -18.63 9.40 -4.42
CA LEU A 219 -19.21 8.05 -4.22
C LEU A 219 -20.70 8.09 -3.96
N MET A 220 -21.22 9.10 -3.24
CA MET A 220 -22.66 9.29 -3.03
C MET A 220 -23.43 9.62 -4.33
N LEU A 221 -22.77 10.32 -5.25
CA LEU A 221 -23.31 10.67 -6.57
C LEU A 221 -23.16 9.55 -7.59
N ALA A 222 -22.21 8.66 -7.40
CA ALA A 222 -21.94 7.56 -8.32
C ALA A 222 -23.15 6.64 -8.48
N ARG A 223 -23.37 6.17 -9.69
CA ARG A 223 -24.42 5.20 -10.04
C ARG A 223 -23.77 4.04 -10.79
N ASP A 224 -24.23 2.85 -10.53
CA ASP A 224 -23.84 1.68 -11.31
C ASP A 224 -24.58 1.59 -12.64
N GLU A 225 -24.41 0.49 -13.37
CA GLU A 225 -25.01 0.26 -14.69
C GLU A 225 -26.54 0.15 -14.65
N ASP A 226 -27.10 -0.19 -13.48
CA ASP A 226 -28.54 -0.27 -13.24
C ASP A 226 -29.12 1.04 -12.68
N GLY A 227 -28.29 2.08 -12.52
CA GLY A 227 -28.66 3.38 -11.95
C GLY A 227 -28.69 3.42 -10.42
N GLU A 228 -28.28 2.34 -9.75
CA GLU A 228 -28.32 2.23 -8.29
C GLU A 228 -27.13 2.93 -7.62
N ALA A 229 -27.42 3.62 -6.52
CA ALA A 229 -26.41 4.27 -5.69
C ALA A 229 -25.75 3.28 -4.73
N MET A 230 -24.61 3.69 -4.17
CA MET A 230 -24.03 3.00 -3.03
C MET A 230 -24.88 3.20 -1.76
N ARG A 231 -25.15 2.10 -1.04
CA ARG A 231 -25.80 2.13 0.27
C ARG A 231 -24.83 2.67 1.34
N ASP A 232 -25.34 3.05 2.50
CA ASP A 232 -24.52 3.61 3.58
C ASP A 232 -23.53 2.59 4.17
N ASP A 233 -23.88 1.31 4.20
CA ASP A 233 -22.99 0.23 4.60
C ASP A 233 -21.86 0.00 3.58
N GLU A 234 -22.15 0.08 2.29
CA GLU A 234 -21.16 0.04 1.22
C GLU A 234 -20.20 1.25 1.30
N LEU A 235 -20.77 2.47 1.46
CA LEU A 235 -19.97 3.68 1.65
C LEU A 235 -19.03 3.56 2.86
N ARG A 236 -19.56 3.10 4.01
CA ARG A 236 -18.76 2.89 5.22
C ARG A 236 -17.58 1.95 4.95
N ASP A 237 -17.82 0.81 4.33
CA ASP A 237 -16.81 -0.21 4.08
C ASP A 237 -15.73 0.30 3.11
N GLU A 238 -16.14 1.05 2.09
CA GLU A 238 -15.18 1.65 1.15
C GLU A 238 -14.40 2.81 1.76
N LEU A 239 -15.02 3.65 2.59
CA LEU A 239 -14.31 4.72 3.30
C LEU A 239 -13.25 4.16 4.25
N VAL A 240 -13.58 3.14 5.03
CA VAL A 240 -12.61 2.44 5.90
C VAL A 240 -11.50 1.80 5.05
N THR A 241 -11.85 1.20 3.93
CA THR A 241 -10.89 0.60 2.99
C THR A 241 -9.91 1.64 2.45
N LEU A 242 -10.40 2.77 1.96
CA LEU A 242 -9.57 3.86 1.43
C LEU A 242 -8.63 4.45 2.49
N LEU A 243 -9.14 4.67 3.70
CA LEU A 243 -8.37 5.20 4.82
C LEU A 243 -7.23 4.25 5.23
N LEU A 244 -7.52 2.96 5.35
CA LEU A 244 -6.51 1.97 5.75
C LEU A 244 -5.49 1.70 4.63
N ALA A 245 -5.96 1.60 3.39
CA ALA A 245 -5.10 1.29 2.25
C ALA A 245 -4.22 2.47 1.82
N GLY A 246 -4.76 3.70 1.82
CA GLY A 246 -4.07 4.89 1.31
C GLY A 246 -3.01 5.45 2.27
N HIS A 247 -3.27 5.39 3.58
CA HIS A 247 -2.41 6.01 4.57
C HIS A 247 -1.06 5.30 4.77
N GLU A 248 -1.06 4.07 5.25
CA GLU A 248 0.16 3.37 5.69
C GLU A 248 1.07 2.98 4.52
N THR A 249 0.49 2.66 3.35
CA THR A 249 1.25 2.15 2.20
C THR A 249 2.10 3.23 1.57
N THR A 250 1.54 4.39 1.26
CA THR A 250 2.28 5.52 0.66
C THR A 250 3.30 6.09 1.64
N ALA A 251 2.95 6.25 2.92
CA ALA A 251 3.88 6.67 3.96
C ALA A 251 5.13 5.80 4.01
N THR A 252 4.94 4.48 3.96
CA THR A 252 6.04 3.49 3.98
C THR A 252 6.87 3.59 2.70
N ALA A 253 6.25 3.77 1.54
CA ALA A 253 6.95 3.90 0.27
C ALA A 253 7.84 5.15 0.23
N VAL A 254 7.34 6.32 0.69
CA VAL A 254 8.13 7.55 0.80
C VAL A 254 9.30 7.37 1.78
N ALA A 255 9.05 6.77 2.94
CA ALA A 255 10.11 6.48 3.92
C ALA A 255 11.23 5.60 3.33
N TRP A 256 10.86 4.58 2.54
CA TRP A 256 11.82 3.76 1.81
C TRP A 256 12.57 4.53 0.71
N ALA A 257 11.89 5.43 -0.02
CA ALA A 257 12.54 6.25 -1.05
C ALA A 257 13.65 7.11 -0.46
N VAL A 258 13.38 7.84 0.61
CA VAL A 258 14.38 8.67 1.28
C VAL A 258 15.49 7.80 1.90
N GLU A 259 15.17 6.65 2.51
CA GLU A 259 16.18 5.73 3.05
C GLU A 259 17.11 5.19 1.96
N ARG A 260 16.62 4.94 0.75
CA ARG A 260 17.44 4.57 -0.40
C ARG A 260 18.28 5.74 -0.89
N LEU A 261 17.69 6.91 -1.07
CA LEU A 261 18.37 8.11 -1.59
C LEU A 261 19.53 8.54 -0.70
N VAL A 262 19.38 8.59 0.62
CA VAL A 262 20.48 8.99 1.54
C VAL A 262 21.64 8.02 1.53
N ARG A 263 21.46 6.80 1.00
CA ARG A 263 22.51 5.78 0.84
C ARG A 263 23.17 5.79 -0.53
N HIS A 264 22.58 6.52 -1.47
CA HIS A 264 23.06 6.67 -2.84
C HIS A 264 23.16 8.17 -3.16
N PRO A 265 24.22 8.86 -2.64
CA PRO A 265 24.36 10.32 -2.76
C PRO A 265 24.35 10.82 -4.20
N ASP A 266 24.90 10.04 -5.13
CA ASP A 266 24.89 10.32 -6.56
C ASP A 266 23.46 10.35 -7.12
N LYS A 267 22.58 9.42 -6.72
CA LYS A 267 21.18 9.38 -7.11
C LYS A 267 20.37 10.52 -6.47
N LEU A 268 20.66 10.82 -5.20
CA LEU A 268 20.05 11.95 -4.51
C LEU A 268 20.43 13.28 -5.19
N ALA A 269 21.71 13.48 -5.50
CA ALA A 269 22.18 14.70 -6.17
C ALA A 269 21.52 14.88 -7.54
N ARG A 270 21.39 13.81 -8.35
CA ARG A 270 20.72 13.84 -9.63
C ARG A 270 19.23 14.20 -9.49
N LEU A 271 18.53 13.62 -8.51
CA LEU A 271 17.12 13.93 -8.26
C LEU A 271 16.94 15.38 -7.83
N VAL A 272 17.81 15.88 -6.96
CA VAL A 272 17.80 17.28 -6.51
C VAL A 272 18.04 18.23 -7.67
N ALA A 273 18.97 17.91 -8.59
CA ALA A 273 19.23 18.70 -9.78
C ALA A 273 17.99 18.79 -10.71
N GLU A 274 17.26 17.68 -10.90
CA GLU A 274 15.98 17.69 -11.66
C GLU A 274 14.93 18.59 -10.97
N ILE A 275 14.81 18.50 -9.64
CA ILE A 275 13.89 19.35 -8.86
C ILE A 275 14.22 20.84 -9.01
N ASP A 276 15.51 21.18 -8.94
CA ASP A 276 15.99 22.56 -9.02
C ASP A 276 15.84 23.14 -10.43
N ALA A 277 16.01 22.31 -11.46
CA ALA A 277 15.79 22.71 -12.86
C ALA A 277 14.32 22.98 -13.16
N GLY A 278 13.39 22.41 -12.38
CA GLY A 278 11.94 22.55 -12.61
C GLY A 278 11.46 21.87 -13.89
N GLU A 279 12.26 20.95 -14.42
CA GLU A 279 11.96 20.19 -15.64
C GLU A 279 10.94 19.06 -15.40
N ASP A 280 10.84 18.18 -16.39
CA ASP A 280 9.97 17.00 -16.31
C ASP A 280 10.35 16.08 -15.13
N ASP A 281 9.41 15.20 -14.70
CA ASP A 281 9.56 14.30 -13.55
C ASP A 281 10.19 12.95 -13.90
N ARG A 282 10.99 12.85 -14.95
CA ARG A 282 11.44 11.54 -15.45
C ARG A 282 12.30 10.80 -14.44
N TYR A 283 13.28 11.47 -13.84
CA TYR A 283 14.13 10.84 -12.84
C TYR A 283 13.40 10.62 -11.51
N MET A 284 12.54 11.54 -11.11
CA MET A 284 11.64 11.36 -9.96
C MET A 284 10.76 10.11 -10.14
N GLN A 285 10.13 9.94 -11.31
CA GLN A 285 9.34 8.76 -11.62
C GLN A 285 10.18 7.48 -11.57
N ALA A 286 11.40 7.52 -12.09
CA ALA A 286 12.34 6.40 -12.05
C ALA A 286 12.74 6.03 -10.60
N VAL A 287 13.00 7.03 -9.75
CA VAL A 287 13.30 6.84 -8.31
C VAL A 287 12.12 6.20 -7.58
N VAL A 288 10.90 6.67 -7.83
CA VAL A 288 9.69 6.09 -7.24
C VAL A 288 9.51 4.64 -7.69
N SER A 289 9.63 4.38 -8.99
CA SER A 289 9.48 3.04 -9.57
C SER A 289 10.51 2.05 -9.04
N GLU A 290 11.77 2.45 -8.97
CA GLU A 290 12.85 1.63 -8.44
C GLU A 290 12.72 1.40 -6.93
N THR A 291 12.24 2.40 -6.18
CA THR A 291 11.94 2.24 -4.76
C THR A 291 10.90 1.14 -4.55
N LEU A 292 9.80 1.21 -5.29
CA LEU A 292 8.72 0.22 -5.21
C LEU A 292 9.17 -1.18 -5.69
N ARG A 293 10.14 -1.24 -6.62
CA ARG A 293 10.76 -2.50 -7.05
C ARG A 293 11.59 -3.12 -5.93
N VAL A 294 12.58 -2.39 -5.38
CA VAL A 294 13.52 -2.93 -4.38
C VAL A 294 12.95 -2.96 -2.96
N ARG A 295 11.89 -2.20 -2.68
CA ARG A 295 11.23 -2.10 -1.38
C ARG A 295 9.71 -2.12 -1.54
N PRO A 296 9.14 -3.18 -2.11
CA PRO A 296 7.68 -3.27 -2.22
C PRO A 296 7.06 -3.24 -0.83
N VAL A 297 6.06 -2.40 -0.67
CA VAL A 297 5.37 -2.23 0.62
C VAL A 297 4.54 -3.46 0.96
N VAL A 298 3.80 -3.98 -0.02
CA VAL A 298 3.06 -5.25 0.10
C VAL A 298 3.88 -6.34 -0.60
N PRO A 299 4.31 -7.39 0.11
CA PRO A 299 5.22 -8.38 -0.48
C PRO A 299 4.57 -9.41 -1.39
N LEU A 300 3.25 -9.59 -1.30
CA LEU A 300 2.54 -10.66 -1.99
C LEU A 300 1.02 -10.40 -2.04
N VAL A 301 0.36 -11.05 -2.99
CA VAL A 301 -1.10 -11.14 -3.07
C VAL A 301 -1.52 -12.60 -3.20
N VAL A 302 -2.74 -12.93 -2.76
CA VAL A 302 -3.22 -14.32 -2.72
C VAL A 302 -4.44 -14.48 -3.62
N ARG A 303 -4.48 -15.56 -4.40
CA ARG A 303 -5.66 -16.03 -5.12
C ARG A 303 -6.01 -17.44 -4.65
N LEU A 304 -7.28 -17.77 -4.60
CA LEU A 304 -7.77 -19.11 -4.33
C LEU A 304 -8.31 -19.70 -5.64
N LEU A 305 -7.67 -20.74 -6.15
CA LEU A 305 -8.14 -21.39 -7.37
C LEU A 305 -9.44 -22.14 -7.08
N ARG A 306 -10.49 -21.83 -7.84
CA ARG A 306 -11.76 -22.58 -7.85
C ARG A 306 -11.77 -23.69 -8.90
N GLU A 307 -10.93 -23.54 -9.93
CA GLU A 307 -10.72 -24.49 -10.99
C GLU A 307 -9.23 -24.74 -11.18
N PRO A 308 -8.83 -25.84 -11.84
CA PRO A 308 -7.43 -26.08 -12.19
C PRO A 308 -6.89 -24.97 -13.10
N LEU A 309 -5.69 -24.45 -12.79
CA LEU A 309 -5.01 -23.41 -13.57
C LEU A 309 -3.66 -23.91 -14.06
N ARG A 310 -3.39 -23.80 -15.37
CA ARG A 310 -2.06 -24.05 -15.94
C ARG A 310 -1.16 -22.84 -15.65
N VAL A 311 -0.02 -23.14 -15.03
CA VAL A 311 1.03 -22.15 -14.70
C VAL A 311 2.37 -22.71 -15.17
N GLY A 312 2.84 -22.23 -16.33
CA GLY A 312 3.97 -22.86 -17.01
C GLY A 312 3.68 -24.30 -17.37
N ASP A 313 4.60 -25.20 -17.05
CA ASP A 313 4.49 -26.64 -17.30
C ASP A 313 3.62 -27.38 -16.26
N ARG A 314 3.09 -26.68 -15.25
CA ARG A 314 2.34 -27.28 -14.15
C ARG A 314 0.86 -26.95 -14.23
N VAL A 315 0.03 -27.87 -13.82
CA VAL A 315 -1.40 -27.63 -13.57
C VAL A 315 -1.62 -27.62 -12.05
N LEU A 316 -2.00 -26.48 -11.53
CA LEU A 316 -2.33 -26.33 -10.11
C LEU A 316 -3.81 -26.69 -9.92
N PRO A 317 -4.15 -27.59 -9.00
CA PRO A 317 -5.53 -28.04 -8.82
C PRO A 317 -6.41 -26.98 -8.15
N ALA A 318 -7.71 -27.11 -8.30
CA ALA A 318 -8.69 -26.36 -7.53
C ALA A 318 -8.42 -26.47 -6.01
N GLY A 319 -8.76 -25.42 -5.25
CA GLY A 319 -8.47 -25.31 -3.81
C GLY A 319 -7.04 -24.85 -3.50
N THR A 320 -6.18 -24.72 -4.50
CA THR A 320 -4.81 -24.19 -4.31
C THR A 320 -4.83 -22.69 -4.04
N ARG A 321 -4.14 -22.26 -2.99
CA ARG A 321 -3.83 -20.83 -2.78
C ARG A 321 -2.53 -20.49 -3.49
N VAL A 322 -2.65 -19.77 -4.61
CA VAL A 322 -1.52 -19.29 -5.41
C VAL A 322 -1.16 -17.85 -5.01
N VAL A 323 0.13 -17.57 -4.97
CA VAL A 323 0.67 -16.33 -4.43
C VAL A 323 1.68 -15.72 -5.39
N PRO A 324 1.25 -14.83 -6.31
CA PRO A 324 2.17 -13.92 -6.97
C PRO A 324 2.98 -13.14 -5.93
N SER A 325 4.29 -13.43 -5.86
CA SER A 325 5.19 -12.80 -4.89
C SER A 325 5.74 -11.51 -5.45
N ILE A 326 5.13 -10.37 -5.10
CA ILE A 326 5.61 -9.04 -5.51
C ILE A 326 7.10 -8.87 -5.16
N TYR A 327 7.47 -9.28 -3.94
CA TYR A 327 8.84 -9.18 -3.45
C TYR A 327 9.85 -9.95 -4.30
N LEU A 328 9.54 -11.16 -4.73
CA LEU A 328 10.45 -11.98 -5.54
C LEU A 328 10.38 -11.60 -7.02
N THR A 329 9.20 -11.42 -7.59
CA THR A 329 9.01 -11.04 -9.00
C THR A 329 9.74 -9.74 -9.33
N ASN A 330 9.57 -8.72 -8.51
CA ASN A 330 10.26 -7.43 -8.67
C ASN A 330 11.80 -7.53 -8.53
N ARG A 331 12.34 -8.67 -8.15
CA ARG A 331 13.76 -8.96 -7.99
C ARG A 331 14.22 -10.22 -8.72
N ASN A 332 13.43 -10.70 -9.66
CA ASN A 332 13.77 -11.90 -10.39
C ASN A 332 15.06 -11.66 -11.22
N PRO A 333 16.14 -12.44 -10.99
CA PRO A 333 17.41 -12.25 -11.67
C PRO A 333 17.36 -12.57 -13.19
N SER A 334 16.32 -13.29 -13.66
CA SER A 334 16.12 -13.50 -15.09
C SER A 334 15.62 -12.24 -15.82
N VAL A 335 15.10 -11.25 -15.07
CA VAL A 335 14.56 -9.98 -15.60
C VAL A 335 15.49 -8.82 -15.27
N TYR A 336 16.00 -8.78 -14.05
CA TYR A 336 16.76 -7.65 -13.54
C TYR A 336 18.22 -8.00 -13.33
N GLU A 337 19.10 -7.34 -14.06
CA GLU A 337 20.53 -7.32 -13.73
C GLU A 337 20.73 -6.67 -12.37
N ALA A 338 21.62 -7.24 -11.53
CA ALA A 338 21.86 -6.77 -10.17
C ALA A 338 20.55 -6.45 -9.39
N PRO A 339 19.65 -7.43 -9.20
CA PRO A 339 18.25 -7.20 -8.79
C PRO A 339 18.09 -6.59 -7.38
N ARG A 340 19.13 -6.57 -6.58
CA ARG A 340 19.13 -5.99 -5.22
C ARG A 340 19.68 -4.57 -5.15
N GLU A 341 20.31 -4.09 -6.23
CA GLU A 341 20.82 -2.74 -6.32
C GLU A 341 19.68 -1.75 -6.56
N PHE A 342 19.84 -0.55 -6.00
CA PHE A 342 18.96 0.58 -6.26
C PHE A 342 19.49 1.36 -7.45
N ARG A 343 18.89 1.13 -8.63
CA ARG A 343 19.27 1.74 -9.92
C ARG A 343 18.04 2.34 -10.60
N PRO A 344 17.68 3.59 -10.27
CA PRO A 344 16.56 4.27 -10.93
C PRO A 344 16.68 4.32 -12.45
N GLU A 345 17.88 4.35 -12.98
CA GLU A 345 18.21 4.45 -14.39
C GLU A 345 17.56 3.36 -15.24
N ARG A 346 17.28 2.19 -14.66
CA ARG A 346 16.57 1.10 -15.35
C ARG A 346 15.12 1.44 -15.75
N PHE A 347 14.58 2.55 -15.21
CA PHE A 347 13.24 3.05 -15.54
C PHE A 347 13.27 4.30 -16.44
N LEU A 348 14.44 4.73 -16.91
CA LEU A 348 14.57 5.87 -17.83
C LEU A 348 14.49 5.47 -19.31
N GLU A 349 14.75 4.22 -19.61
CA GLU A 349 14.64 3.59 -20.91
C GLU A 349 13.32 2.82 -21.00
N ASP A 350 13.28 1.78 -21.83
CA ASP A 350 12.15 0.86 -21.90
C ASP A 350 11.99 0.17 -20.56
N GLY A 351 10.98 0.58 -19.80
CA GLY A 351 10.70 0.03 -18.47
C GLY A 351 10.51 -1.49 -18.51
N PRO A 352 10.51 -2.17 -17.35
CA PRO A 352 10.37 -3.62 -17.29
C PRO A 352 9.04 -4.07 -17.89
N GLU A 353 9.04 -5.24 -18.52
CA GLU A 353 7.85 -5.86 -19.10
C GLU A 353 6.70 -5.96 -18.10
N THR A 354 5.48 -5.89 -18.63
CA THR A 354 4.26 -6.13 -17.86
C THR A 354 4.36 -7.46 -17.12
N PHE A 355 3.96 -7.51 -15.85
CA PHE A 355 4.06 -8.64 -14.94
C PHE A 355 5.45 -8.96 -14.38
N SER A 356 6.51 -8.29 -14.82
CA SER A 356 7.82 -8.35 -14.15
C SER A 356 7.99 -7.26 -13.09
N TRP A 357 7.25 -6.14 -13.20
CA TRP A 357 7.17 -5.05 -12.22
C TRP A 357 5.71 -4.91 -11.73
N ILE A 358 5.44 -5.45 -10.54
CA ILE A 358 4.07 -5.60 -10.01
C ILE A 358 3.88 -5.01 -8.60
N PRO A 359 4.45 -3.85 -8.24
CA PRO A 359 4.33 -3.32 -6.88
C PRO A 359 2.88 -3.01 -6.48
N PHE A 360 2.02 -2.78 -7.44
CA PHE A 360 0.59 -2.53 -7.29
C PHE A 360 -0.28 -3.76 -7.58
N GLY A 361 0.31 -4.96 -7.64
CA GLY A 361 -0.39 -6.16 -8.06
C GLY A 361 -0.70 -6.17 -9.57
N GLY A 362 -1.72 -6.92 -9.99
CA GLY A 362 -2.08 -7.06 -11.40
C GLY A 362 -3.48 -7.58 -11.64
N GLY A 363 -3.86 -7.56 -12.93
CA GLY A 363 -5.18 -7.96 -13.40
C GLY A 363 -6.28 -7.04 -12.89
N ILE A 364 -7.51 -7.56 -12.84
CA ILE A 364 -8.70 -6.81 -12.39
C ILE A 364 -8.62 -6.34 -10.92
N ARG A 365 -7.67 -6.86 -10.15
CA ARG A 365 -7.41 -6.50 -8.75
C ARG A 365 -6.21 -5.57 -8.58
N ARG A 366 -5.70 -5.01 -9.66
CA ARG A 366 -4.62 -4.01 -9.57
C ARG A 366 -5.07 -2.86 -8.68
N CYS A 367 -4.16 -2.33 -7.85
CA CYS A 367 -4.43 -1.24 -6.93
C CYS A 367 -5.17 -0.08 -7.62
N ILE A 368 -6.32 0.32 -7.07
CA ILE A 368 -7.13 1.44 -7.57
C ILE A 368 -6.37 2.76 -7.42
N GLY A 369 -5.73 2.95 -6.26
CA GLY A 369 -4.99 4.17 -5.93
C GLY A 369 -3.54 4.19 -6.46
N ALA A 370 -3.15 3.38 -7.45
CA ALA A 370 -1.77 3.33 -7.93
C ALA A 370 -1.26 4.68 -8.47
N SER A 371 -2.09 5.39 -9.24
CA SER A 371 -1.77 6.72 -9.76
C SER A 371 -1.69 7.75 -8.64
N PHE A 372 -2.64 7.73 -7.70
CA PHE A 372 -2.66 8.60 -6.54
C PHE A 372 -1.42 8.40 -5.66
N ALA A 373 -1.08 7.15 -5.32
CA ALA A 373 0.09 6.84 -4.52
C ALA A 373 1.40 7.29 -5.20
N THR A 374 1.51 7.12 -6.52
CA THR A 374 2.68 7.57 -7.28
C THR A 374 2.79 9.10 -7.28
N LEU A 375 1.69 9.81 -7.51
CA LEU A 375 1.63 11.27 -7.44
C LEU A 375 1.99 11.77 -6.04
N GLU A 376 1.39 11.18 -5.01
CA GLU A 376 1.64 11.54 -3.61
C GLU A 376 3.11 11.34 -3.23
N MET A 377 3.73 10.22 -3.60
CA MET A 377 5.15 9.99 -3.40
C MET A 377 6.01 11.06 -4.07
N LYS A 378 5.74 11.38 -5.33
CA LYS A 378 6.47 12.39 -6.11
C LYS A 378 6.39 13.76 -5.47
N LEU A 379 5.18 14.21 -5.12
CA LEU A 379 4.96 15.52 -4.54
C LEU A 379 5.54 15.67 -3.13
N ILE A 380 5.46 14.64 -2.28
CA ILE A 380 6.09 14.64 -0.96
C ILE A 380 7.62 14.72 -1.11
N LEU A 381 8.22 13.91 -1.98
CA LEU A 381 9.67 13.92 -2.22
C LEU A 381 10.14 15.26 -2.79
N ARG A 382 9.45 15.78 -3.80
CA ARG A 382 9.75 17.08 -4.41
C ARG A 382 9.70 18.20 -3.37
N THR A 383 8.58 18.29 -2.63
CA THR A 383 8.40 19.35 -1.63
C THR A 383 9.46 19.29 -0.54
N ALA A 384 9.77 18.08 -0.04
CA ALA A 384 10.76 17.92 1.02
C ALA A 384 12.19 18.21 0.53
N LEU A 385 12.56 17.69 -0.65
CA LEU A 385 13.93 17.83 -1.18
C LEU A 385 14.21 19.21 -1.81
N ALA A 386 13.19 19.99 -2.16
CA ALA A 386 13.35 21.39 -2.57
C ALA A 386 13.83 22.28 -1.43
N GLU A 387 13.42 21.99 -0.20
CA GLU A 387 13.71 22.85 0.97
C GLU A 387 14.76 22.25 1.92
N LEU A 388 14.87 20.92 1.94
CA LEU A 388 15.67 20.18 2.93
C LEU A 388 16.57 19.14 2.25
N ALA A 389 17.76 18.96 2.83
CA ALA A 389 18.73 17.91 2.46
C ALA A 389 18.72 16.81 3.52
N PRO A 390 18.42 15.54 3.15
CA PRO A 390 18.48 14.44 4.07
C PRO A 390 19.89 13.86 4.16
N GLU A 391 20.32 13.53 5.38
CA GLU A 391 21.62 12.91 5.67
C GLU A 391 21.44 11.64 6.52
N LEU A 392 22.39 10.72 6.42
CA LEU A 392 22.47 9.59 7.34
C LEU A 392 22.88 10.05 8.74
N PRO A 393 22.25 9.55 9.81
CA PRO A 393 22.72 9.81 11.18
C PRO A 393 24.17 9.37 11.38
N ASN A 394 24.98 10.23 12.02
CA ASN A 394 26.44 10.05 12.14
C ASN A 394 26.92 8.87 13.01
N ARG A 395 26.04 8.09 13.66
CA ARG A 395 26.44 7.05 14.63
C ARG A 395 25.88 5.67 14.31
N GLY A 396 26.78 4.65 14.36
CA GLY A 396 26.48 3.23 14.50
C GLY A 396 26.62 2.35 13.27
N ARG A 397 26.61 1.01 13.48
CA ARG A 397 26.69 -0.05 12.43
C ARG A 397 25.64 0.10 11.31
N ARG A 398 24.52 0.79 11.57
CA ARG A 398 23.42 1.03 10.62
C ARG A 398 23.82 1.96 9.47
N ARG A 399 24.87 2.76 9.59
CA ARG A 399 25.41 3.57 8.49
C ARG A 399 25.97 2.71 7.36
N ARG A 400 26.58 1.56 7.69
CA ARG A 400 27.16 0.64 6.69
C ARG A 400 26.16 -0.35 6.10
N ARG A 401 25.14 -0.76 6.87
CA ARG A 401 24.10 -1.69 6.42
C ARG A 401 22.77 -0.94 6.33
N GLY A 402 22.12 -0.98 5.16
CA GLY A 402 20.77 -0.44 4.95
C GLY A 402 19.75 -1.00 5.95
N GLU A 403 18.63 -0.31 6.11
CA GLU A 403 17.55 -0.85 6.93
C GLU A 403 16.99 -2.12 6.27
N TRP A 404 16.63 -3.10 7.09
CA TRP A 404 16.00 -4.33 6.63
C TRP A 404 14.47 -4.20 6.69
N ASN A 405 13.77 -5.06 5.94
CA ASN A 405 12.31 -5.09 5.90
C ASN A 405 11.76 -5.68 7.20
N ARG A 406 11.15 -4.86 8.03
CA ARG A 406 10.38 -5.31 9.19
C ARG A 406 8.91 -5.41 8.79
N ARG A 407 8.22 -6.46 9.24
CA ARG A 407 6.79 -6.60 9.02
C ARG A 407 6.00 -5.71 9.97
N ARG A 408 5.00 -5.01 9.43
CA ARG A 408 3.97 -4.27 10.16
C ARG A 408 2.62 -4.63 9.52
N ALA A 409 1.78 -5.40 10.21
CA ALA A 409 0.57 -5.97 9.62
C ALA A 409 0.84 -6.67 8.29
N ILE A 410 0.34 -6.15 7.19
CA ILE A 410 0.55 -6.67 5.83
C ILE A 410 1.69 -5.99 5.08
N THR A 411 2.28 -4.93 5.64
CA THR A 411 3.29 -4.10 5.00
C THR A 411 4.73 -4.45 5.44
N LEU A 412 5.69 -4.11 4.59
CA LEU A 412 7.14 -4.18 4.85
C LEU A 412 7.69 -2.77 5.07
N VAL A 413 8.01 -2.45 6.31
CA VAL A 413 8.47 -1.12 6.71
C VAL A 413 9.97 -1.11 7.02
N PRO A 414 10.63 0.07 6.96
CA PRO A 414 12.02 0.23 7.42
C PRO A 414 12.17 -0.17 8.89
N SER A 415 13.16 -1.01 9.20
CA SER A 415 13.35 -1.61 10.53
C SER A 415 13.57 -0.60 11.65
N ALA A 416 14.13 0.56 11.34
CA ALA A 416 14.38 1.66 12.27
C ALA A 416 13.55 2.91 11.95
N GLY A 417 12.57 2.82 11.03
CA GLY A 417 11.70 3.92 10.65
C GLY A 417 12.33 4.92 9.68
N ALA A 418 13.27 4.47 8.82
CA ALA A 418 13.99 5.33 7.88
C ALA A 418 14.61 6.56 8.60
N ARG A 419 15.51 6.32 9.55
CA ARG A 419 16.12 7.41 10.33
C ARG A 419 17.01 8.28 9.47
N VAL A 420 16.72 9.58 9.49
CA VAL A 420 17.45 10.62 8.75
C VAL A 420 17.70 11.85 9.63
N VAL A 421 18.68 12.65 9.25
CA VAL A 421 18.91 14.02 9.76
C VAL A 421 18.60 14.98 8.63
N TRP A 422 17.71 15.90 8.87
CA TRP A 422 17.37 16.94 7.91
C TRP A 422 18.21 18.18 8.12
N ARG A 423 18.72 18.79 7.04
CA ARG A 423 19.39 20.08 7.00
C ARG A 423 18.61 21.03 6.11
N ARG A 424 18.67 22.32 6.36
CA ARG A 424 18.18 23.31 5.40
C ARG A 424 19.13 23.34 4.20
N ARG A 425 18.57 23.51 3.02
CA ARG A 425 19.33 23.71 1.78
C ARG A 425 19.76 25.15 1.64
#